data_dbd9c115761a7fb47b9da57f97ba2341
#
_entry.id   dbd9c115761a7fb47b9da57f97ba2341
#
_cell.length_a   1.000
_cell.length_b   1.000
_cell.length_c   1.000
_cell.angle_alpha   90.00
_cell.angle_beta   90.00
_cell.angle_gamma   90.00
#
_symmetry.space_group_name_H-M   'P 1'
#
loop_
_entity.id
_entity.type
_entity.pdbx_description
1 polymer ?
#
loop_
_entity_poly.entity_id
_entity_poly.type
_entity_poly.pdbx_seq_one_letter_code
_entity_poly.pdbx_strand_id
1 'polypeptide(L)'
;MSDISADFLILADAAQVQGEKLYMLGGGWSQVWVKEFPATHQMAIAAGILVPWMETNARHHFRVLVRSEDGTTFGEVQGEFEQGRPTGLPPGTTQRVMLTMNLGIRVERPCEAVAELSLDSALARSAPFRVVQSPR
;
A
#
# COMPACT_ATOMS: atom_id res chain seq x y z
N MET A 1 17.05 13.66 -5.57
CA MET A 1 16.06 12.60 -5.74
C MET A 1 16.27 11.52 -4.68
N SER A 2 15.18 10.95 -4.24
CA SER A 2 15.21 9.92 -3.22
C SER A 2 15.49 8.56 -3.85
N ASP A 3 16.28 7.73 -3.18
CA ASP A 3 16.60 6.38 -3.63
C ASP A 3 15.80 5.31 -2.87
N ILE A 4 14.80 5.72 -2.09
CA ILE A 4 13.92 4.73 -1.48
C ILE A 4 13.07 4.09 -2.57
N SER A 5 12.70 2.82 -2.35
CA SER A 5 11.93 2.06 -3.33
C SER A 5 10.94 1.16 -2.61
N ALA A 6 9.97 0.64 -3.37
CA ALA A 6 9.00 -0.29 -2.83
C ALA A 6 9.42 -1.72 -3.17
N ASP A 7 9.54 -2.55 -2.14
CA ASP A 7 9.87 -3.96 -2.27
C ASP A 7 8.63 -4.76 -2.66
N PHE A 8 7.49 -4.40 -2.06
CA PHE A 8 6.21 -5.03 -2.39
C PHE A 8 5.05 -4.09 -2.08
N LEU A 9 3.93 -4.36 -2.72
CA LEU A 9 2.65 -3.72 -2.45
C LEU A 9 1.59 -4.79 -2.62
N ILE A 10 0.92 -5.16 -1.53
CA ILE A 10 -0.02 -6.29 -1.51
C ILE A 10 -1.36 -5.83 -0.98
N LEU A 11 -2.42 -6.25 -1.66
CA LEU A 11 -3.79 -6.02 -1.21
C LEU A 11 -4.21 -7.20 -0.35
N ALA A 12 -4.92 -6.91 0.75
CA ALA A 12 -5.31 -7.93 1.71
C ALA A 12 -6.66 -7.59 2.33
N ASP A 13 -7.22 -8.56 3.05
CA ASP A 13 -8.44 -8.32 3.83
C ASP A 13 -8.12 -7.54 5.09
N ALA A 14 -7.01 -7.88 5.74
CA ALA A 14 -6.54 -7.19 6.95
C ALA A 14 -5.02 -7.28 7.04
N ALA A 15 -4.40 -6.26 7.60
CA ALA A 15 -2.96 -6.26 7.79
C ALA A 15 -2.59 -5.32 8.93
N GLN A 16 -1.51 -5.66 9.63
CA GLN A 16 -0.94 -4.78 10.64
C GLN A 16 0.56 -5.04 10.79
N VAL A 17 1.28 -4.04 11.24
CA VAL A 17 2.70 -4.17 11.57
C VAL A 17 2.83 -4.16 13.09
N GLN A 18 3.54 -5.14 13.62
CA GLN A 18 3.74 -5.26 15.06
C GLN A 18 5.12 -5.87 15.30
N GLY A 19 5.95 -5.22 16.13
CA GLY A 19 7.30 -5.70 16.38
C GLY A 19 8.13 -5.82 15.12
N GLU A 20 7.98 -4.87 14.21
CA GLU A 20 8.69 -4.82 12.93
C GLU A 20 8.36 -5.99 12.00
N LYS A 21 7.23 -6.66 12.25
CA LYS A 21 6.78 -7.77 11.43
C LYS A 21 5.41 -7.47 10.85
N LEU A 22 5.21 -7.93 9.62
CA LEU A 22 3.95 -7.79 8.92
C LEU A 22 3.06 -8.99 9.20
N TYR A 23 1.85 -8.73 9.67
CA TYR A 23 0.81 -9.75 9.87
C TYR A 23 -0.31 -9.45 8.90
N MET A 24 -0.67 -10.43 8.08
CA MET A 24 -1.61 -10.22 7.01
C MET A 24 -2.57 -11.41 6.92
N LEU A 25 -3.86 -11.11 6.76
CA LEU A 25 -4.89 -12.10 6.54
C LEU A 25 -5.53 -11.85 5.18
N GLY A 26 -5.68 -12.92 4.39
CA GLY A 26 -6.34 -12.84 3.09
C GLY A 26 -5.63 -11.92 2.13
N GLY A 27 -4.32 -12.06 1.99
CA GLY A 27 -3.55 -11.19 1.10
C GLY A 27 -3.28 -11.79 -0.25
N GLY A 28 -2.95 -10.92 -1.22
CA GLY A 28 -2.55 -11.31 -2.55
C GLY A 28 -3.68 -11.43 -3.55
N TRP A 29 -4.89 -10.99 -3.21
CA TRP A 29 -6.01 -11.07 -4.15
C TRP A 29 -5.94 -9.93 -5.17
N SER A 30 -6.57 -10.16 -6.31
CA SER A 30 -6.69 -9.14 -7.36
C SER A 30 -8.13 -8.97 -7.83
N GLN A 31 -9.08 -9.63 -7.17
CA GLN A 31 -10.50 -9.49 -7.50
C GLN A 31 -11.33 -9.39 -6.23
N VAL A 32 -12.32 -8.51 -6.28
CA VAL A 32 -13.29 -8.32 -5.21
C VAL A 32 -14.66 -8.69 -5.76
N TRP A 33 -15.32 -9.62 -5.10
CA TRP A 33 -16.63 -10.10 -5.50
C TRP A 33 -17.71 -9.40 -4.69
N VAL A 34 -18.63 -8.73 -5.36
CA VAL A 34 -19.70 -7.94 -4.73
C VAL A 34 -21.04 -8.40 -5.25
N LYS A 35 -21.98 -8.63 -4.35
CA LYS A 35 -23.32 -9.10 -4.74
C LYS A 35 -24.17 -7.98 -5.33
N GLU A 36 -24.13 -6.80 -4.73
CA GLU A 36 -24.95 -5.67 -5.12
C GLU A 36 -24.15 -4.39 -5.08
N PHE A 37 -24.48 -3.46 -5.98
CA PHE A 37 -23.89 -2.13 -6.01
C PHE A 37 -24.95 -1.07 -5.68
N PRO A 38 -24.59 0.05 -5.04
CA PRO A 38 -23.24 0.38 -4.59
C PRO A 38 -22.83 -0.47 -3.40
N ALA A 39 -21.54 -0.68 -3.25
CA ALA A 39 -21.00 -1.51 -2.17
C ALA A 39 -19.84 -0.81 -1.49
N THR A 40 -19.72 -1.05 -0.18
CA THR A 40 -18.54 -0.65 0.58
C THR A 40 -17.71 -1.89 0.83
N HIS A 41 -16.44 -1.81 0.49
CA HIS A 41 -15.51 -2.91 0.67
C HIS A 41 -14.38 -2.49 1.59
N GLN A 42 -14.17 -3.24 2.67
CA GLN A 42 -13.07 -3.00 3.59
C GLN A 42 -11.85 -3.76 3.09
N MET A 43 -10.71 -3.09 3.05
CA MET A 43 -9.49 -3.70 2.56
C MET A 43 -8.29 -3.17 3.33
N ALA A 44 -7.19 -3.87 3.19
CA ALA A 44 -5.92 -3.44 3.72
C ALA A 44 -4.90 -3.40 2.60
N ILE A 45 -3.92 -2.54 2.74
CA ILE A 45 -2.79 -2.43 1.82
C ILE A 45 -1.53 -2.56 2.65
N ALA A 46 -0.64 -3.46 2.24
CA ALA A 46 0.62 -3.67 2.91
C ALA A 46 1.75 -3.34 1.94
N ALA A 47 2.74 -2.60 2.40
CA ALA A 47 3.87 -2.19 1.59
C ALA A 47 5.18 -2.40 2.35
N GLY A 48 6.20 -2.84 1.62
CA GLY A 48 7.56 -2.87 2.12
C GLY A 48 8.38 -1.83 1.38
N ILE A 49 9.04 -0.96 2.12
CA ILE A 49 9.82 0.12 1.56
C ILE A 49 11.29 -0.11 1.91
N LEU A 50 12.15 -0.09 0.90
CA LEU A 50 13.58 -0.27 1.08
C LEU A 50 14.21 1.11 1.27
N VAL A 51 14.90 1.27 2.40
CA VAL A 51 15.56 2.54 2.76
C VAL A 51 17.05 2.30 2.77
N PRO A 52 17.77 2.75 1.73
CA PRO A 52 19.22 2.61 1.68
C PRO A 52 19.89 3.43 2.79
N TRP A 53 21.14 3.07 3.09
CA TRP A 53 21.90 3.74 4.15
C TRP A 53 21.89 5.26 4.04
N MET A 54 22.04 5.77 2.81
CA MET A 54 22.10 7.21 2.59
C MET A 54 20.75 7.93 2.71
N GLU A 55 19.67 7.18 2.81
CA GLU A 55 18.32 7.74 2.97
C GLU A 55 17.81 7.62 4.42
N THR A 56 18.64 7.13 5.34
CA THR A 56 18.30 7.08 6.76
C THR A 56 18.39 8.46 7.38
N ASN A 57 17.71 8.64 8.53
CA ASN A 57 17.67 9.90 9.28
C ASN A 57 17.15 11.08 8.46
N ALA A 58 16.36 10.78 7.45
CA ALA A 58 15.69 11.77 6.62
C ALA A 58 14.21 11.48 6.62
N ARG A 59 13.39 12.54 6.54
CA ARG A 59 11.95 12.38 6.48
C ARG A 59 11.53 12.07 5.07
N HIS A 60 10.73 11.00 4.93
CA HIS A 60 10.21 10.56 3.65
C HIS A 60 8.70 10.64 3.66
N HIS A 61 8.13 10.92 2.51
CA HIS A 61 6.68 11.05 2.34
C HIS A 61 6.16 9.87 1.53
N PHE A 62 5.03 9.31 1.95
CA PHE A 62 4.35 8.30 1.16
C PHE A 62 2.91 8.70 0.90
N ARG A 63 2.38 8.20 -0.20
CA ARG A 63 0.99 8.40 -0.57
C ARG A 63 0.47 7.13 -1.24
N VAL A 64 -0.68 6.66 -0.79
CA VAL A 64 -1.37 5.56 -1.46
C VAL A 64 -2.70 6.09 -1.98
N LEU A 65 -2.90 5.96 -3.27
CA LEU A 65 -4.13 6.37 -3.94
C LEU A 65 -4.81 5.13 -4.50
N VAL A 66 -6.07 4.92 -4.13
CA VAL A 66 -6.88 3.84 -4.69
C VAL A 66 -7.93 4.49 -5.59
N ARG A 67 -7.93 4.11 -6.85
CA ARG A 67 -8.79 4.72 -7.85
C ARG A 67 -9.26 3.72 -8.88
N SER A 68 -10.34 4.07 -9.58
CA SER A 68 -10.75 3.31 -10.76
C SER A 68 -9.95 3.77 -11.97
N GLU A 69 -9.98 3.00 -13.05
CA GLU A 69 -9.31 3.38 -14.29
C GLU A 69 -9.88 4.64 -14.91
N ASP A 70 -11.16 4.94 -14.66
CA ASP A 70 -11.79 6.15 -15.20
C ASP A 70 -11.44 7.41 -14.39
N GLY A 71 -10.60 7.26 -13.36
CA GLY A 71 -10.13 8.40 -12.57
C GLY A 71 -10.90 8.67 -11.28
N THR A 72 -11.94 7.90 -10.99
CA THR A 72 -12.67 8.07 -9.72
C THR A 72 -11.78 7.66 -8.56
N THR A 73 -11.57 8.55 -7.61
CA THR A 73 -10.79 8.25 -6.41
C THR A 73 -11.66 7.53 -5.39
N PHE A 74 -11.23 6.34 -4.98
CA PHE A 74 -11.91 5.58 -3.94
C PHE A 74 -11.38 5.87 -2.54
N GLY A 75 -10.11 6.21 -2.44
CA GLY A 75 -9.50 6.52 -1.17
C GLY A 75 -8.07 6.97 -1.32
N GLU A 76 -7.56 7.63 -0.30
CA GLU A 76 -6.20 8.14 -0.29
C GLU A 76 -5.68 8.17 1.13
N VAL A 77 -4.44 7.73 1.31
CA VAL A 77 -3.74 7.79 2.59
C VAL A 77 -2.38 8.40 2.34
N GLN A 78 -2.02 9.40 3.15
CA GLN A 78 -0.71 10.04 3.07
C GLN A 78 -0.08 10.05 4.46
N GLY A 79 1.22 10.04 4.49
CA GLY A 79 1.95 10.15 5.74
C GLY A 79 3.44 10.33 5.50
N GLU A 80 4.15 10.39 6.61
CA GLU A 80 5.60 10.53 6.60
C GLU A 80 6.21 9.48 7.50
N PHE A 81 7.45 9.14 7.21
CA PHE A 81 8.21 8.24 8.07
C PHE A 81 9.68 8.61 8.01
N GLU A 82 10.40 8.17 9.02
CA GLU A 82 11.83 8.38 9.12
C GLU A 82 12.43 7.11 9.70
N GLN A 83 13.48 6.61 9.08
CA GLN A 83 14.16 5.40 9.55
C GLN A 83 15.55 5.76 10.01
N GLY A 84 15.85 5.43 11.27
CA GLY A 84 17.16 5.64 11.84
C GLY A 84 18.09 4.47 11.57
N ARG A 85 19.25 4.49 12.22
CA ARG A 85 20.24 3.44 12.15
C ARG A 85 20.36 2.78 13.51
N PRO A 86 19.71 1.61 13.72
CA PRO A 86 19.83 0.91 15.00
C PRO A 86 21.28 0.58 15.34
N THR A 87 21.59 0.60 16.64
CA THR A 87 22.92 0.25 17.12
C THR A 87 23.30 -1.16 16.66
N GLY A 88 24.52 -1.29 16.10
CA GLY A 88 25.01 -2.56 15.61
C GLY A 88 24.71 -2.85 14.16
N LEU A 89 23.96 -1.96 13.51
CA LEU A 89 23.67 -2.12 12.09
C LEU A 89 24.95 -1.87 11.26
N PRO A 90 25.38 -2.83 10.42
CA PRO A 90 26.57 -2.61 9.60
C PRO A 90 26.40 -1.42 8.66
N PRO A 91 27.45 -0.59 8.49
CA PRO A 91 27.38 0.52 7.55
C PRO A 91 27.03 0.04 6.14
N GLY A 92 26.21 0.83 5.45
CA GLY A 92 25.76 0.51 4.09
C GLY A 92 24.54 -0.41 4.01
N THR A 93 23.99 -0.82 5.14
CA THR A 93 22.84 -1.71 5.16
C THR A 93 21.59 -1.00 4.65
N THR A 94 20.85 -1.67 3.77
CA THR A 94 19.51 -1.25 3.36
C THR A 94 18.50 -1.88 4.32
N GLN A 95 17.60 -1.08 4.87
CA GLN A 95 16.56 -1.54 5.79
C GLN A 95 15.22 -1.59 5.10
N ARG A 96 14.32 -2.45 5.58
CA ARG A 96 12.94 -2.50 5.10
C ARG A 96 12.03 -1.90 6.16
N VAL A 97 11.25 -0.92 5.74
CA VAL A 97 10.19 -0.34 6.57
C VAL A 97 8.86 -0.87 6.04
N MET A 98 8.04 -1.41 6.93
CA MET A 98 6.74 -1.92 6.52
C MET A 98 5.63 -0.98 6.93
N LEU A 99 4.71 -0.72 6.00
CA LEU A 99 3.54 0.11 6.22
C LEU A 99 2.29 -0.69 5.93
N THR A 100 1.28 -0.50 6.77
CA THR A 100 -0.04 -1.08 6.51
C THR A 100 -1.09 0.01 6.66
N MET A 101 -2.12 -0.06 5.81
CA MET A 101 -3.23 0.87 5.82
C MET A 101 -4.51 0.08 5.68
N ASN A 102 -5.50 0.42 6.49
CA ASN A 102 -6.82 -0.17 6.40
C ASN A 102 -7.79 0.92 5.96
N LEU A 103 -8.58 0.64 4.93
CA LEU A 103 -9.51 1.62 4.40
C LEU A 103 -10.75 0.95 3.84
N GLY A 104 -11.85 1.71 3.80
CA GLY A 104 -13.07 1.29 3.14
C GLY A 104 -13.20 2.05 1.83
N ILE A 105 -13.55 1.35 0.77
CA ILE A 105 -13.83 1.97 -0.52
C ILE A 105 -15.31 1.78 -0.86
N ARG A 106 -15.89 2.78 -1.49
CA ARG A 106 -17.26 2.70 -1.98
C ARG A 106 -17.22 2.60 -3.49
N VAL A 107 -17.80 1.54 -4.02
CA VAL A 107 -17.79 1.27 -5.46
C VAL A 107 -19.22 1.25 -5.96
N GLU A 108 -19.48 2.02 -7.01
CA GLU A 108 -20.84 2.19 -7.54
C GLU A 108 -21.21 1.14 -8.59
N ARG A 109 -20.21 0.56 -9.24
CA ARG A 109 -20.40 -0.42 -10.33
C ARG A 109 -19.16 -1.26 -10.51
N PRO A 110 -19.25 -2.39 -11.23
CA PRO A 110 -18.06 -3.17 -11.56
C PRO A 110 -17.03 -2.30 -12.28
N CYS A 111 -15.75 -2.48 -11.96
CA CYS A 111 -14.71 -1.65 -12.55
C CYS A 111 -13.34 -2.28 -12.40
N GLU A 112 -12.40 -1.80 -13.22
CA GLU A 112 -10.99 -2.03 -13.03
C GLU A 112 -10.45 -0.92 -12.14
N ALA A 113 -9.59 -1.27 -11.19
CA ALA A 113 -9.07 -0.33 -10.21
C ALA A 113 -7.58 -0.59 -9.99
N VAL A 114 -6.96 0.34 -9.28
CA VAL A 114 -5.53 0.23 -8.96
C VAL A 114 -5.25 0.94 -7.64
N ALA A 115 -4.34 0.35 -6.85
CA ALA A 115 -3.75 1.02 -5.71
C ALA A 115 -2.34 1.45 -6.12
N GLU A 116 -2.03 2.74 -5.94
CA GLU A 116 -0.75 3.30 -6.37
C GLU A 116 -0.01 3.85 -5.16
N LEU A 117 1.22 3.37 -4.96
CA LEU A 117 2.10 3.86 -3.90
C LEU A 117 3.12 4.80 -4.50
N SER A 118 3.15 6.03 -4.00
CA SER A 118 4.17 7.01 -4.35
C SER A 118 5.06 7.25 -3.14
N LEU A 119 6.35 7.38 -3.37
CA LEU A 119 7.36 7.65 -2.35
C LEU A 119 8.10 8.91 -2.76
N ASP A 120 8.15 9.91 -1.85
CA ASP A 120 8.77 11.19 -2.12
C ASP A 120 8.33 11.78 -3.46
N SER A 121 7.01 11.73 -3.71
CA SER A 121 6.33 12.29 -4.89
C SER A 121 6.57 11.55 -6.20
N ALA A 122 7.18 10.37 -6.16
CA ALA A 122 7.39 9.55 -7.35
C ALA A 122 6.64 8.22 -7.21
N LEU A 123 5.96 7.81 -8.27
CA LEU A 123 5.27 6.52 -8.27
C LEU A 123 6.29 5.39 -8.11
N ALA A 124 6.11 4.58 -7.07
CA ALA A 124 7.02 3.50 -6.75
C ALA A 124 6.48 2.13 -7.15
N ARG A 125 5.18 1.90 -6.95
CA ARG A 125 4.60 0.60 -7.26
C ARG A 125 3.08 0.71 -7.37
N SER A 126 2.49 -0.15 -8.20
CA SER A 126 1.05 -0.24 -8.39
C SER A 126 0.57 -1.66 -8.18
N ALA A 127 -0.65 -1.79 -7.66
CA ALA A 127 -1.32 -3.08 -7.49
C ALA A 127 -2.70 -2.99 -8.14
N PRO A 128 -2.89 -3.52 -9.35
CA PRO A 128 -4.19 -3.49 -9.99
C PRO A 128 -5.13 -4.54 -9.38
N PHE A 129 -6.42 -4.21 -9.39
CA PHE A 129 -7.45 -5.16 -8.97
C PHE A 129 -8.75 -4.87 -9.71
N ARG A 130 -9.67 -5.79 -9.59
CA ARG A 130 -10.95 -5.71 -10.29
C ARG A 130 -12.08 -5.91 -9.30
N VAL A 131 -13.10 -5.07 -9.42
CA VAL A 131 -14.34 -5.24 -8.67
C VAL A 131 -15.38 -5.83 -9.63
N VAL A 132 -15.87 -7.02 -9.32
CA VAL A 132 -16.79 -7.75 -10.19
C VAL A 132 -18.04 -8.09 -9.42
N GLN A 133 -19.15 -8.21 -10.15
CA GLN A 133 -20.41 -8.64 -9.54
C GLN A 133 -20.43 -10.14 -9.40
N SER A 134 -20.73 -10.59 -8.18
CA SER A 134 -20.89 -12.01 -7.92
C SER A 134 -22.13 -12.52 -8.67
N PRO A 135 -22.06 -13.68 -9.32
CA PRO A 135 -23.23 -14.20 -10.03
C PRO A 135 -24.36 -14.59 -9.09
N ARG A 136 -24.09 -14.75 -7.79
CA ARG A 136 -25.12 -15.07 -6.80
C ARG A 136 -24.69 -14.75 -5.39
#